data_c960112f7c170567ae8386edb0628c68
#
_entry.id   c960112f7c170567ae8386edb0628c68
#
_cell.length_a   1.000
_cell.length_b   1.000
_cell.length_c   1.000
_cell.angle_alpha   90.00
_cell.angle_beta   90.00
_cell.angle_gamma   90.00
#
_symmetry.space_group_name_H-M   'P 1'
#
loop_
_entity.id
_entity.type
_entity.pdbx_description
1 polymer ?
#
loop_
_entity_poly.entity_id
_entity_poly.type
_entity_poly.pdbx_seq_one_letter_code
_entity_poly.pdbx_strand_id
1 'polypeptide(L)'
;ACWLQRNGLIQRRVGIIDLDMHYGNGTDEIIGRLPERERPKHFSAGREFKSRTQVDAFFQVLVEKLAWMSDCDVVFYQAGADPHVRDPLGGWMTTEQMYLRDRMVFDACKRMNVGVAWNLAGGYQTNLDGSTNWPAILEIHDNTMKACWEVFGES
;
A
#
# COMPACT_ATOMS: atom_id res chain seq x y z
N ALA A 1 -9.37 11.32 4.90
CA ALA A 1 -10.51 10.42 5.12
C ALA A 1 -11.68 11.18 5.75
N CYS A 2 -11.67 11.44 7.06
CA CYS A 2 -12.80 12.06 7.80
C CYS A 2 -13.29 13.38 7.20
N TRP A 3 -12.39 14.22 6.69
CA TRP A 3 -12.78 15.49 6.03
C TRP A 3 -13.66 15.24 4.79
N LEU A 4 -13.33 14.25 3.97
CA LEU A 4 -14.10 13.89 2.79
C LEU A 4 -15.50 13.42 3.17
N GLN A 5 -15.61 12.58 4.22
CA GLN A 5 -16.90 12.10 4.73
C GLN A 5 -17.76 13.24 5.30
N ARG A 6 -17.17 14.09 6.15
CA ARG A 6 -17.87 15.23 6.78
C ARG A 6 -18.37 16.27 5.79
N ASN A 7 -17.71 16.41 4.64
CA ASN A 7 -18.11 17.34 3.58
C ASN A 7 -18.97 16.68 2.48
N GLY A 8 -19.40 15.43 2.67
CA GLY A 8 -20.28 14.74 1.74
C GLY A 8 -19.67 14.41 0.38
N LEU A 9 -18.34 14.46 0.27
CA LEU A 9 -17.61 14.14 -0.97
C LEU A 9 -17.50 12.64 -1.19
N ILE A 10 -17.67 11.86 -0.15
CA ILE A 10 -17.79 10.40 -0.20
C ILE A 10 -18.99 9.97 0.63
N GLN A 11 -19.68 8.93 0.16
CA GLN A 11 -20.94 8.48 0.76
C GLN A 11 -20.79 7.18 1.54
N ARG A 12 -19.85 6.33 1.13
CA ARG A 12 -19.55 5.05 1.78
C ARG A 12 -18.39 5.20 2.74
N ARG A 13 -17.38 4.35 2.62
CA ARG A 13 -16.21 4.32 3.49
C ARG A 13 -14.95 4.76 2.76
N VAL A 14 -13.94 5.09 3.55
CA VAL A 14 -12.56 5.20 3.08
C VAL A 14 -11.81 3.95 3.48
N GLY A 15 -10.99 3.43 2.57
CA GLY A 15 -9.99 2.40 2.84
C GLY A 15 -8.60 3.01 2.98
N ILE A 16 -7.76 2.40 3.78
CA ILE A 16 -6.33 2.67 3.86
C ILE A 16 -5.63 1.32 3.75
N ILE A 17 -4.82 1.16 2.70
CA ILE A 17 -3.95 0.01 2.50
C ILE A 17 -2.51 0.49 2.60
N ASP A 18 -1.86 0.12 3.68
CA ASP A 18 -0.48 0.43 3.98
C ASP A 18 0.37 -0.82 3.77
N LEU A 19 1.14 -0.82 2.69
CA LEU A 19 2.03 -1.92 2.31
C LEU A 19 3.51 -1.57 2.47
N ASP A 20 3.80 -0.60 3.33
CA ASP A 20 5.12 -0.33 3.90
C ASP A 20 5.50 -1.49 4.85
N MET A 21 6.80 -1.73 5.08
CA MET A 21 7.23 -2.79 5.98
C MET A 21 7.03 -2.47 7.46
N HIS A 22 6.81 -1.20 7.79
CA HIS A 22 6.56 -0.77 9.16
C HIS A 22 5.08 -0.78 9.49
N TYR A 23 4.77 -1.11 10.73
CA TYR A 23 3.38 -1.07 11.19
C TYR A 23 2.89 0.37 11.35
N GLY A 24 1.82 0.70 10.66
CA GLY A 24 1.15 2.00 10.73
C GLY A 24 0.36 2.21 12.03
N ASN A 25 0.97 1.97 13.19
CA ASN A 25 0.33 2.07 14.51
C ASN A 25 -0.25 3.46 14.80
N GLY A 26 0.40 4.52 14.34
CA GLY A 26 -0.13 5.88 14.49
C GLY A 26 -1.47 6.08 13.79
N THR A 27 -1.64 5.46 12.61
CA THR A 27 -2.93 5.45 11.90
C THR A 27 -3.99 4.71 12.70
N ASP A 28 -3.68 3.53 13.24
CA ASP A 28 -4.61 2.76 14.08
C ASP A 28 -5.00 3.52 15.35
N GLU A 29 -4.07 4.21 16.00
CA GLU A 29 -4.35 5.01 17.19
C GLU A 29 -5.31 6.17 16.87
N ILE A 30 -5.11 6.85 15.74
CA ILE A 30 -6.02 7.92 15.30
C ILE A 30 -7.40 7.35 14.99
N ILE A 31 -7.47 6.24 14.24
CA ILE A 31 -8.73 5.58 13.90
C ILE A 31 -9.49 5.15 15.16
N GLY A 32 -8.78 4.61 16.16
CA GLY A 32 -9.36 4.21 17.43
C GLY A 32 -10.06 5.33 18.21
N ARG A 33 -9.65 6.58 17.99
CA ARG A 33 -10.23 7.78 18.61
C ARG A 33 -11.43 8.36 17.86
N LEU A 34 -11.69 7.90 16.62
CA LEU A 34 -12.78 8.39 15.81
C LEU A 34 -14.10 7.69 16.21
N PRO A 35 -15.26 8.38 16.04
CA PRO A 35 -16.56 7.74 16.08
C PRO A 35 -16.61 6.59 15.05
N GLU A 36 -17.23 5.48 15.39
CA GLU A 36 -17.26 4.26 14.57
C GLU A 36 -17.68 4.53 13.11
N ARG A 37 -18.69 5.36 12.91
CA ARG A 37 -19.18 5.74 11.56
C ARG A 37 -18.16 6.50 10.71
N GLU A 38 -17.13 7.11 11.33
CA GLU A 38 -16.10 7.89 10.66
C GLU A 38 -14.79 7.09 10.49
N ARG A 39 -14.72 5.88 11.04
CA ARG A 39 -13.51 5.05 10.99
C ARG A 39 -13.29 4.50 9.58
N PRO A 40 -12.16 4.85 8.94
CA PRO A 40 -11.73 4.16 7.72
C PRO A 40 -11.41 2.69 8.01
N LYS A 41 -11.54 1.86 7.00
CA LYS A 41 -10.93 0.52 7.02
C LYS A 41 -9.43 0.70 6.91
N HIS A 42 -8.66 -0.01 7.74
CA HIS A 42 -7.20 0.07 7.72
C HIS A 42 -6.58 -1.32 7.73
N PHE A 43 -5.68 -1.55 6.79
CA PHE A 43 -4.79 -2.70 6.76
C PHE A 43 -3.35 -2.20 6.64
N SER A 44 -2.48 -2.62 7.55
CA SER A 44 -1.04 -2.35 7.50
C SER A 44 -0.28 -3.68 7.49
N ALA A 45 0.40 -3.97 6.37
CA ALA A 45 1.14 -5.21 6.16
C ALA A 45 2.29 -5.37 7.16
N GLY A 46 2.95 -4.29 7.52
CA GLY A 46 4.08 -4.28 8.45
C GLY A 46 3.74 -4.72 9.87
N ARG A 47 2.46 -4.89 10.19
CA ARG A 47 2.03 -5.50 11.45
C ARG A 47 2.32 -7.00 11.51
N GLU A 48 2.14 -7.71 10.38
CA GLU A 48 2.06 -9.17 10.34
C GLU A 48 3.18 -9.81 9.52
N PHE A 49 3.67 -9.12 8.47
CA PHE A 49 4.57 -9.69 7.47
C PHE A 49 5.95 -9.05 7.53
N LYS A 50 6.99 -9.86 7.83
CA LYS A 50 8.37 -9.38 7.99
C LYS A 50 9.42 -10.37 7.47
N SER A 51 9.01 -11.45 6.81
CA SER A 51 9.87 -12.54 6.43
C SER A 51 9.57 -13.05 5.02
N ARG A 52 10.61 -13.46 4.30
CA ARG A 52 10.49 -14.09 2.97
C ARG A 52 9.61 -15.34 2.97
N THR A 53 9.57 -16.07 4.06
CA THR A 53 8.71 -17.25 4.19
C THR A 53 7.22 -16.92 4.29
N GLN A 54 6.87 -15.65 4.48
CA GLN A 54 5.50 -15.18 4.60
C GLN A 54 4.93 -14.59 3.30
N VAL A 55 5.71 -14.56 2.21
CA VAL A 55 5.30 -13.92 0.95
C VAL A 55 4.00 -14.50 0.40
N ASP A 56 3.88 -15.83 0.34
CA ASP A 56 2.67 -16.46 -0.18
C ASP A 56 1.45 -16.18 0.71
N ALA A 57 1.63 -16.24 2.03
CA ALA A 57 0.57 -15.88 2.98
C ALA A 57 0.19 -14.40 2.87
N PHE A 58 1.17 -13.51 2.66
CA PHE A 58 0.90 -12.10 2.40
C PHE A 58 -0.01 -11.90 1.18
N PHE A 59 0.31 -12.52 0.05
CA PHE A 59 -0.51 -12.37 -1.16
C PHE A 59 -1.93 -12.91 -0.99
N GLN A 60 -2.10 -14.01 -0.25
CA GLN A 60 -3.43 -14.52 0.09
C GLN A 60 -4.22 -13.51 0.93
N VAL A 61 -3.61 -12.99 2.00
CA VAL A 61 -4.24 -11.96 2.85
C VAL A 61 -4.50 -10.67 2.08
N LEU A 62 -3.60 -10.27 1.19
CA LEU A 62 -3.80 -9.08 0.35
C LEU A 62 -5.08 -9.21 -0.50
N VAL A 63 -5.33 -10.37 -1.11
CA VAL A 63 -6.58 -10.62 -1.87
C VAL A 63 -7.81 -10.41 -0.98
N GLU A 64 -7.80 -10.96 0.24
CA GLU A 64 -8.90 -10.81 1.20
C GLU A 64 -9.10 -9.35 1.62
N LYS A 65 -8.01 -8.64 1.90
CA LYS A 65 -8.05 -7.22 2.31
C LYS A 65 -8.51 -6.31 1.17
N LEU A 66 -8.11 -6.59 -0.06
CA LEU A 66 -8.61 -5.88 -1.23
C LEU A 66 -10.11 -6.10 -1.42
N ALA A 67 -10.58 -7.35 -1.33
CA ALA A 67 -12.01 -7.65 -1.38
C ALA A 67 -12.79 -6.95 -0.25
N TRP A 68 -12.21 -6.85 0.95
CA TRP A 68 -12.80 -6.13 2.07
C TRP A 68 -12.96 -4.63 1.80
N MET A 69 -12.18 -4.04 0.88
CA MET A 69 -12.30 -2.62 0.49
C MET A 69 -13.42 -2.35 -0.52
N SER A 70 -14.15 -3.36 -0.99
CA SER A 70 -15.16 -3.23 -2.06
C SER A 70 -16.32 -2.27 -1.77
N ASP A 71 -16.62 -2.01 -0.49
CA ASP A 71 -17.63 -1.03 -0.06
C ASP A 71 -17.05 0.37 0.23
N CYS A 72 -15.80 0.63 -0.13
CA CYS A 72 -15.20 1.95 -0.04
C CYS A 72 -15.49 2.77 -1.31
N ASP A 73 -15.52 4.10 -1.18
CA ASP A 73 -15.53 5.02 -2.32
C ASP A 73 -14.12 5.30 -2.81
N VAL A 74 -13.15 5.30 -1.89
CA VAL A 74 -11.75 5.54 -2.18
C VAL A 74 -10.85 4.73 -1.24
N VAL A 75 -9.73 4.26 -1.78
CA VAL A 75 -8.64 3.65 -1.04
C VAL A 75 -7.43 4.57 -1.10
N PHE A 76 -6.87 4.90 0.05
CA PHE A 76 -5.53 5.49 0.15
C PHE A 76 -4.52 4.36 0.24
N TYR A 77 -3.62 4.30 -0.75
CA TYR A 77 -2.61 3.26 -0.85
C TYR A 77 -1.22 3.82 -0.58
N GLN A 78 -0.58 3.34 0.48
CA GLN A 78 0.83 3.59 0.76
C GLN A 78 1.69 2.52 0.09
N ALA A 79 2.33 2.89 -1.02
CA ALA A 79 3.19 2.02 -1.81
C ALA A 79 4.64 2.10 -1.28
N GLY A 80 4.89 1.49 -0.13
CA GLY A 80 6.22 1.47 0.49
C GLY A 80 7.24 0.69 -0.35
N ALA A 81 8.45 1.23 -0.52
CA ALA A 81 9.57 0.57 -1.21
C ALA A 81 10.47 -0.26 -0.28
N ASP A 82 10.36 -0.06 1.02
CA ASP A 82 11.16 -0.72 2.05
C ASP A 82 10.86 -2.22 2.29
N PRO A 83 9.73 -2.82 1.86
CA PRO A 83 9.63 -4.27 1.84
C PRO A 83 10.60 -4.97 0.87
N HIS A 84 11.35 -4.25 0.04
CA HIS A 84 12.28 -4.83 -0.92
C HIS A 84 13.45 -5.55 -0.26
N VAL A 85 13.82 -6.74 -0.77
CA VAL A 85 14.86 -7.63 -0.20
C VAL A 85 16.24 -7.01 -0.02
N ARG A 86 16.54 -5.91 -0.75
CA ARG A 86 17.81 -5.17 -0.62
C ARG A 86 17.70 -3.98 0.32
N ASP A 87 16.54 -3.76 0.94
CA ASP A 87 16.39 -2.68 1.91
C ASP A 87 17.06 -3.05 3.24
N PRO A 88 17.92 -2.18 3.80
CA PRO A 88 18.64 -2.45 5.04
C PRO A 88 17.73 -2.57 6.27
N LEU A 89 16.51 -2.06 6.20
CA LEU A 89 15.55 -2.17 7.29
C LEU A 89 14.85 -3.55 7.34
N GLY A 90 15.21 -4.47 6.44
CA GLY A 90 14.81 -5.86 6.54
C GLY A 90 13.74 -6.31 5.58
N GLY A 91 13.78 -5.83 4.35
CA GLY A 91 12.86 -6.22 3.29
C GLY A 91 12.80 -7.72 2.99
N TRP A 92 11.69 -8.16 2.43
CA TRP A 92 11.36 -9.57 2.23
C TRP A 92 10.74 -9.88 0.86
N MET A 93 10.44 -8.86 0.03
CA MET A 93 9.89 -9.00 -1.31
C MET A 93 10.94 -8.72 -2.39
N THR A 94 10.90 -9.46 -3.50
CA THR A 94 11.68 -9.13 -4.70
C THR A 94 11.06 -7.97 -5.47
N THR A 95 11.79 -7.42 -6.45
CA THR A 95 11.27 -6.35 -7.35
C THR A 95 10.00 -6.80 -8.05
N GLU A 96 9.96 -8.05 -8.56
CA GLU A 96 8.81 -8.62 -9.25
C GLU A 96 7.60 -8.79 -8.32
N GLN A 97 7.85 -9.22 -7.09
CA GLN A 97 6.79 -9.37 -6.08
C GLN A 97 6.21 -8.02 -5.67
N MET A 98 7.04 -6.98 -5.56
CA MET A 98 6.58 -5.63 -5.28
C MET A 98 5.75 -5.07 -6.44
N TYR A 99 6.19 -5.27 -7.67
CA TYR A 99 5.39 -4.92 -8.84
C TYR A 99 4.04 -5.67 -8.88
N LEU A 100 4.04 -6.97 -8.61
CA LEU A 100 2.80 -7.77 -8.52
C LEU A 100 1.87 -7.25 -7.43
N ARG A 101 2.40 -6.92 -6.26
CA ARG A 101 1.67 -6.30 -5.15
C ARG A 101 0.91 -5.05 -5.61
N ASP A 102 1.62 -4.14 -6.27
CA ASP A 102 1.08 -2.87 -6.73
C ASP A 102 0.01 -3.08 -7.82
N ARG A 103 0.29 -3.97 -8.77
CA ARG A 103 -0.68 -4.39 -9.80
C ARG A 103 -1.97 -4.91 -9.17
N MET A 104 -1.88 -5.76 -8.15
CA MET A 104 -3.06 -6.32 -7.47
C MET A 104 -3.91 -5.24 -6.82
N VAL A 105 -3.29 -4.23 -6.20
CA VAL A 105 -4.02 -3.09 -5.59
C VAL A 105 -4.77 -2.30 -6.66
N PHE A 106 -4.09 -1.89 -7.72
CA PHE A 106 -4.68 -1.09 -8.78
C PHE A 106 -5.76 -1.86 -9.55
N ASP A 107 -5.50 -3.10 -9.96
CA ASP A 107 -6.47 -3.97 -10.62
C ASP A 107 -7.72 -4.22 -9.79
N ALA A 108 -7.57 -4.43 -8.49
CA ALA A 108 -8.70 -4.62 -7.59
C ALA A 108 -9.55 -3.35 -7.50
N CYS A 109 -8.93 -2.18 -7.30
CA CYS A 109 -9.63 -0.90 -7.25
C CYS A 109 -10.39 -0.63 -8.57
N LYS A 110 -9.76 -0.86 -9.73
CA LYS A 110 -10.41 -0.70 -11.03
C LYS A 110 -11.61 -1.64 -11.19
N ARG A 111 -11.46 -2.94 -10.91
CA ARG A 111 -12.55 -3.93 -11.01
C ARG A 111 -13.72 -3.64 -10.10
N MET A 112 -13.47 -3.14 -8.89
CA MET A 112 -14.49 -2.83 -7.91
C MET A 112 -15.10 -1.43 -8.11
N ASN A 113 -14.62 -0.65 -9.08
CA ASN A 113 -14.97 0.75 -9.28
C ASN A 113 -14.79 1.59 -7.99
N VAL A 114 -13.67 1.37 -7.31
CA VAL A 114 -13.24 2.11 -6.11
C VAL A 114 -12.12 3.05 -6.52
N GLY A 115 -12.23 4.32 -6.16
CA GLY A 115 -11.16 5.29 -6.40
C GLY A 115 -9.89 4.90 -5.65
N VAL A 116 -8.72 5.18 -6.23
CA VAL A 116 -7.43 4.97 -5.55
C VAL A 116 -6.59 6.25 -5.62
N ALA A 117 -6.14 6.69 -4.45
CA ALA A 117 -5.11 7.73 -4.33
C ALA A 117 -3.91 7.09 -3.61
N TRP A 118 -2.73 7.25 -4.16
CA TRP A 118 -1.55 6.57 -3.66
C TRP A 118 -0.34 7.49 -3.57
N ASN A 119 0.63 7.11 -2.76
CA ASN A 119 1.88 7.81 -2.57
C ASN A 119 3.06 6.84 -2.55
N LEU A 120 4.20 7.34 -2.95
CA LEU A 120 5.49 6.69 -2.75
C LEU A 120 5.91 6.85 -1.29
N ALA A 121 6.51 5.81 -0.71
CA ALA A 121 7.00 5.82 0.65
C ALA A 121 8.19 4.88 0.82
N GLY A 122 9.02 5.12 1.84
CA GLY A 122 10.15 4.27 2.18
C GLY A 122 11.21 4.17 1.08
N GLY A 123 12.10 3.20 1.25
CA GLY A 123 13.23 2.96 0.37
C GLY A 123 14.52 3.53 0.93
N TYR A 124 15.35 2.65 1.52
CA TYR A 124 16.56 3.03 2.26
C TYR A 124 17.79 2.28 1.76
N GLN A 125 17.73 1.75 0.53
CA GLN A 125 18.84 0.99 -0.06
C GLN A 125 20.09 1.87 -0.17
N THR A 126 21.26 1.27 0.14
CA THR A 126 22.55 1.94 0.12
C THR A 126 23.53 1.27 -0.84
N ASN A 127 24.49 2.04 -1.32
CA ASN A 127 25.68 1.58 -2.01
C ASN A 127 26.68 1.00 -1.00
N LEU A 128 27.75 0.39 -1.50
CA LEU A 128 28.81 -0.17 -0.66
C LEU A 128 29.54 0.87 0.20
N ASP A 129 29.56 2.11 -0.21
CA ASP A 129 30.13 3.24 0.52
C ASP A 129 29.19 3.85 1.55
N GLY A 130 27.97 3.31 1.70
CA GLY A 130 26.95 3.80 2.62
C GLY A 130 26.10 4.96 2.08
N SER A 131 26.38 5.47 0.89
CA SER A 131 25.54 6.49 0.25
C SER A 131 24.20 5.90 -0.21
N THR A 132 23.16 6.72 -0.33
CA THR A 132 21.84 6.29 -0.80
C THR A 132 21.91 5.77 -2.24
N ASN A 133 21.39 4.58 -2.49
CA ASN A 133 21.29 4.00 -3.83
C ASN A 133 19.99 4.45 -4.53
N TRP A 134 19.96 5.71 -4.98
CA TRP A 134 18.81 6.28 -5.67
C TRP A 134 18.32 5.45 -6.86
N PRO A 135 19.19 4.96 -7.77
CA PRO A 135 18.71 4.17 -8.91
C PRO A 135 17.91 2.93 -8.48
N ALA A 136 18.35 2.21 -7.45
CA ALA A 136 17.66 1.02 -6.97
C ALA A 136 16.33 1.33 -6.26
N ILE A 137 16.25 2.47 -5.57
CA ILE A 137 15.01 2.93 -4.92
C ILE A 137 14.02 3.41 -5.99
N LEU A 138 14.49 4.21 -6.96
CA LEU A 138 13.66 4.74 -8.03
C LEU A 138 13.12 3.62 -8.93
N GLU A 139 13.89 2.57 -9.21
CA GLU A 139 13.40 1.39 -9.96
C GLU A 139 12.11 0.83 -9.35
N ILE A 140 12.03 0.74 -8.02
CA ILE A 140 10.84 0.22 -7.33
C ILE A 140 9.67 1.20 -7.46
N HIS A 141 9.92 2.49 -7.26
CA HIS A 141 8.91 3.52 -7.39
C HIS A 141 8.41 3.68 -8.83
N ASP A 142 9.30 3.60 -9.81
CA ASP A 142 8.94 3.61 -11.24
C ASP A 142 8.08 2.40 -11.59
N ASN A 143 8.35 1.23 -11.02
CA ASN A 143 7.51 0.04 -11.18
C ASN A 143 6.11 0.23 -10.59
N THR A 144 5.97 0.94 -9.47
CA THR A 144 4.65 1.31 -8.93
C THR A 144 3.91 2.24 -9.88
N MET A 145 4.59 3.27 -10.42
CA MET A 145 4.02 4.16 -11.44
C MET A 145 3.59 3.38 -12.69
N LYS A 146 4.44 2.48 -13.17
CA LYS A 146 4.16 1.60 -14.31
C LYS A 146 2.94 0.73 -14.05
N ALA A 147 2.85 0.10 -12.88
CA ALA A 147 1.70 -0.72 -12.48
C ALA A 147 0.39 0.09 -12.51
N CYS A 148 0.42 1.32 -12.01
CA CYS A 148 -0.73 2.23 -12.06
C CYS A 148 -1.09 2.58 -13.50
N TRP A 149 -0.11 2.97 -14.32
CA TRP A 149 -0.31 3.34 -15.72
C TRP A 149 -0.90 2.19 -16.55
N GLU A 150 -0.38 0.98 -16.42
CA GLU A 150 -0.87 -0.19 -17.16
C GLU A 150 -2.32 -0.56 -16.78
N VAL A 151 -2.76 -0.21 -15.58
CA VAL A 151 -4.14 -0.45 -15.16
C VAL A 151 -5.09 0.67 -15.60
N PHE A 152 -4.71 1.94 -15.48
CA PHE A 152 -5.59 3.08 -15.66
C PHE A 152 -5.30 3.91 -16.91
N GLY A 153 -4.11 3.82 -17.50
CA GLY A 153 -3.69 4.66 -18.62
C GLY A 153 -4.24 4.24 -19.98
N GLU A 154 -4.72 3.01 -20.13
CA GLU A 154 -5.36 2.49 -21.36
C GLU A 154 -6.89 2.62 -21.24
N SER A 155 -7.39 3.84 -21.28
CA SER A 155 -8.83 4.12 -21.23
C SER A 155 -9.26 4.84 -22.49
#